data_27112abbf1c61eb771a16f3b5098c06e
#
_entry.id   27112abbf1c61eb771a16f3b5098c06e
#
_cell.length_a   1.000
_cell.length_b   1.000
_cell.length_c   1.000
_cell.angle_alpha   90.00
_cell.angle_beta   90.00
_cell.angle_gamma   90.00
#
_symmetry.space_group_name_H-M   'P 1'
#
loop_
_entity.id
_entity.type
_entity.pdbx_description
1 polymer ?
#
loop_
_entity_poly.entity_id
_entity_poly.type
_entity_poly.pdbx_seq_one_letter_code
_entity_poly.pdbx_strand_id
1 'polypeptide(L)'
;VREKGIKRSGGIDMARYLIVGNGVAGTTAAEHIRKQDGEGSITMVTDEAASFYWRLRLSEYVAGDLTEQNLMAKKEQWYKDQKIELKLKTRVQSVDPAKRAVVTQENQRITYDRLLIAAGSRSFIPPIKGSEKKGVFALRSIQDARDIISWSKRIQDVVLIGGGLLGLEAGNALRKLGKKVRVVEYFPRLLPRQLDVSGAKRLQAIMEGMGFAFRLGVKKQEVVGDEEVNAILLEGGETLPAQMVIVSAGVRPNLDLAKALNLDHDKGIKVDERMRTNQPDVFAAGDVAEFKGIPYGIWIAAMEQGQVAGINMAGGEALYKGTVMANTLKVVGIDLGSAGDIDAENKLESRVASDEKTYKKIVVDNNRIVGCIMLGDTKGFTKVTKMMADKQDVSHVKDTILSGQTEKH
;
A
#
# COMPACT_ATOMS: atom_id res chain seq x y z
N VAL A 1 12.01 -18.73 -34.56
CA VAL A 1 12.18 -20.16 -34.22
C VAL A 1 11.16 -20.42 -33.12
N ARG A 2 10.09 -21.15 -33.43
CA ARG A 2 9.08 -21.60 -32.46
C ARG A 2 9.74 -22.64 -31.57
N GLU A 3 9.95 -22.33 -30.29
CA GLU A 3 10.30 -23.36 -29.32
C GLU A 3 9.13 -24.32 -29.14
N LYS A 4 9.38 -25.54 -29.55
CA LYS A 4 8.45 -26.68 -29.42
C LYS A 4 8.22 -26.96 -27.94
N GLY A 5 6.95 -26.87 -27.53
CA GLY A 5 6.52 -27.36 -26.23
C GLY A 5 7.03 -28.77 -25.97
N ILE A 6 7.58 -29.02 -24.83
CA ILE A 6 8.05 -30.34 -24.37
C ILE A 6 6.82 -31.25 -24.26
N LYS A 7 6.59 -32.09 -25.27
CA LYS A 7 5.69 -33.23 -25.15
C LYS A 7 6.30 -34.25 -24.17
N ARG A 8 5.82 -34.27 -22.94
CA ARG A 8 6.03 -35.41 -22.04
C ARG A 8 4.98 -36.47 -22.37
N SER A 9 5.41 -37.71 -22.41
CA SER A 9 4.63 -38.89 -22.77
C SER A 9 3.51 -39.17 -21.77
N GLY A 10 2.27 -39.28 -22.26
CA GLY A 10 1.21 -40.09 -21.65
C GLY A 10 0.53 -39.53 -20.38
N GLY A 11 -0.23 -38.46 -20.50
CA GLY A 11 -1.09 -37.83 -19.51
C GLY A 11 -0.99 -36.32 -19.65
N ILE A 12 -2.12 -35.61 -19.67
CA ILE A 12 -2.10 -34.13 -19.59
C ILE A 12 -1.63 -33.81 -18.17
N ASP A 13 -0.32 -33.57 -18.00
CA ASP A 13 0.22 -33.16 -16.69
C ASP A 13 -0.26 -31.71 -16.46
N MET A 14 -1.29 -31.56 -15.65
CA MET A 14 -1.90 -30.24 -15.34
C MET A 14 -0.85 -29.34 -14.68
N ALA A 15 -0.70 -28.12 -15.17
CA ALA A 15 0.24 -27.16 -14.60
C ALA A 15 -0.10 -26.86 -13.14
N ARG A 16 0.94 -26.79 -12.28
CA ARG A 16 0.82 -26.48 -10.85
C ARG A 16 1.28 -25.06 -10.59
N TYR A 17 0.34 -24.19 -10.28
CA TYR A 17 0.58 -22.80 -9.96
C TYR A 17 0.60 -22.62 -8.45
N LEU A 18 1.70 -22.10 -7.92
CA LEU A 18 1.82 -21.75 -6.50
C LEU A 18 1.92 -20.23 -6.36
N ILE A 19 1.07 -19.67 -5.51
CA ILE A 19 1.04 -18.23 -5.21
C ILE A 19 1.32 -18.05 -3.72
N VAL A 20 2.40 -17.33 -3.39
CA VAL A 20 2.74 -16.97 -2.02
C VAL A 20 2.24 -15.56 -1.74
N GLY A 21 1.14 -15.46 -0.98
CA GLY A 21 0.47 -14.22 -0.64
C GLY A 21 -0.95 -14.14 -1.19
N ASN A 22 -1.92 -13.92 -0.31
CA ASN A 22 -3.35 -13.79 -0.59
C ASN A 22 -3.82 -12.33 -0.53
N GLY A 23 -2.96 -11.41 -0.98
CA GLY A 23 -3.30 -9.99 -1.17
C GLY A 23 -3.85 -9.72 -2.57
N VAL A 24 -4.02 -8.42 -2.91
CA VAL A 24 -4.59 -8.02 -4.21
C VAL A 24 -3.81 -8.59 -5.40
N ALA A 25 -2.48 -8.58 -5.37
CA ALA A 25 -1.67 -9.09 -6.48
C ALA A 25 -1.85 -10.61 -6.67
N GLY A 26 -1.75 -11.39 -5.58
CA GLY A 26 -1.92 -12.85 -5.64
C GLY A 26 -3.32 -13.26 -6.05
N THR A 27 -4.35 -12.62 -5.51
CA THR A 27 -5.76 -12.92 -5.84
C THR A 27 -6.08 -12.57 -7.28
N THR A 28 -5.61 -11.40 -7.77
CA THR A 28 -5.78 -11.02 -9.17
C THR A 28 -5.04 -11.97 -10.12
N ALA A 29 -3.81 -12.39 -9.74
CA ALA A 29 -3.06 -13.38 -10.53
C ALA A 29 -3.82 -14.70 -10.62
N ALA A 30 -4.36 -15.21 -9.52
CA ALA A 30 -5.15 -16.44 -9.51
C ALA A 30 -6.37 -16.37 -10.42
N GLU A 31 -7.11 -15.24 -10.42
CA GLU A 31 -8.22 -15.00 -11.35
C GLU A 31 -7.78 -15.08 -12.82
N HIS A 32 -6.64 -14.47 -13.13
CA HIS A 32 -6.15 -14.44 -14.52
C HIS A 32 -5.53 -15.76 -14.95
N ILE A 33 -4.88 -16.50 -14.05
CA ILE A 33 -4.45 -17.89 -14.31
C ILE A 33 -5.69 -18.72 -14.67
N ARG A 34 -6.73 -18.68 -13.85
CA ARG A 34 -7.95 -19.49 -14.07
C ARG A 34 -8.68 -19.14 -15.37
N LYS A 35 -8.65 -17.87 -15.81
CA LYS A 35 -9.20 -17.44 -17.12
C LYS A 35 -8.42 -17.99 -18.30
N GLN A 36 -7.12 -18.19 -18.18
CA GLN A 36 -6.23 -18.69 -19.21
C GLN A 36 -6.13 -20.23 -19.19
N ASP A 37 -6.11 -20.82 -18.01
CA ASP A 37 -5.99 -22.26 -17.77
C ASP A 37 -7.12 -22.72 -16.83
N GLY A 38 -8.16 -23.32 -17.42
CA GLY A 38 -9.32 -23.82 -16.69
C GLY A 38 -9.03 -25.05 -15.81
N GLU A 39 -7.97 -25.82 -16.10
CA GLU A 39 -7.70 -27.12 -15.50
C GLU A 39 -6.50 -27.15 -14.56
N GLY A 40 -5.50 -26.26 -14.75
CA GLY A 40 -4.30 -26.21 -13.92
C GLY A 40 -4.64 -26.07 -12.42
N SER A 41 -3.87 -26.70 -11.56
CA SER A 41 -4.06 -26.59 -10.12
C SER A 41 -3.49 -25.28 -9.60
N ILE A 42 -4.27 -24.53 -8.78
CA ILE A 42 -3.83 -23.27 -8.16
C ILE A 42 -3.83 -23.48 -6.66
N THR A 43 -2.65 -23.40 -6.04
CA THR A 43 -2.48 -23.36 -4.58
C THR A 43 -2.05 -21.96 -4.16
N MET A 44 -2.78 -21.35 -3.24
CA MET A 44 -2.41 -20.07 -2.61
C MET A 44 -2.07 -20.30 -1.15
N VAL A 45 -0.95 -19.75 -0.69
CA VAL A 45 -0.53 -19.83 0.71
C VAL A 45 -0.40 -18.44 1.31
N THR A 46 -0.81 -18.28 2.56
CA THR A 46 -0.66 -17.02 3.32
C THR A 46 -0.45 -17.31 4.79
N ASP A 47 0.38 -16.53 5.46
CA ASP A 47 0.58 -16.59 6.91
C ASP A 47 -0.58 -15.96 7.70
N GLU A 48 -1.43 -15.18 7.05
CA GLU A 48 -2.62 -14.61 7.68
C GLU A 48 -3.73 -15.66 7.89
N ALA A 49 -4.56 -15.42 8.92
CA ALA A 49 -5.67 -16.31 9.30
C ALA A 49 -6.98 -15.99 8.54
N ALA A 50 -6.98 -15.03 7.64
CA ALA A 50 -8.15 -14.55 6.93
C ALA A 50 -8.02 -14.74 5.41
N SER A 51 -9.17 -14.93 4.73
CA SER A 51 -9.25 -14.83 3.28
C SER A 51 -8.94 -13.40 2.81
N PHE A 52 -8.89 -13.17 1.49
CA PHE A 52 -8.58 -11.84 0.96
C PHE A 52 -9.59 -10.78 1.44
N TYR A 53 -9.08 -9.69 2.01
CA TYR A 53 -9.85 -8.57 2.54
C TYR A 53 -9.33 -7.22 2.04
N TRP A 54 -10.19 -6.19 2.13
CA TRP A 54 -9.89 -4.81 1.75
C TRP A 54 -8.94 -4.16 2.78
N ARG A 55 -7.63 -4.40 2.64
CA ARG A 55 -6.59 -3.87 3.54
C ARG A 55 -6.64 -2.34 3.66
N LEU A 56 -7.03 -1.66 2.60
CA LEU A 56 -7.19 -0.20 2.61
C LEU A 56 -8.31 0.28 3.55
N ARG A 57 -9.22 -0.61 3.96
CA ARG A 57 -10.36 -0.30 4.81
C ARG A 57 -10.18 -0.74 6.26
N LEU A 58 -8.97 -1.11 6.68
CA LEU A 58 -8.69 -1.51 8.05
C LEU A 58 -8.97 -0.39 9.05
N SER A 59 -8.73 0.88 8.70
CA SER A 59 -9.08 2.03 9.54
C SER A 59 -10.59 2.17 9.76
N GLU A 60 -11.42 1.89 8.73
CA GLU A 60 -12.88 1.86 8.86
C GLU A 60 -13.32 0.73 9.80
N TYR A 61 -12.66 -0.43 9.73
CA TYR A 61 -12.91 -1.54 10.64
C TYR A 61 -12.52 -1.21 12.09
N VAL A 62 -11.37 -0.55 12.30
CA VAL A 62 -10.95 -0.05 13.62
C VAL A 62 -11.96 0.97 14.17
N ALA A 63 -12.50 1.86 13.32
CA ALA A 63 -13.50 2.86 13.71
C ALA A 63 -14.87 2.27 14.07
N GLY A 64 -15.12 1.00 13.70
CA GLY A 64 -16.46 0.37 13.81
C GLY A 64 -17.43 0.75 12.70
N ASP A 65 -16.96 1.50 11.65
CA ASP A 65 -17.76 1.85 10.49
C ASP A 65 -18.01 0.64 9.57
N LEU A 66 -17.25 -0.44 9.74
CA LEU A 66 -17.27 -1.63 8.92
C LEU A 66 -17.17 -2.87 9.80
N THR A 67 -18.01 -3.87 9.54
CA THR A 67 -17.88 -5.18 10.20
C THR A 67 -16.77 -6.00 9.56
N GLU A 68 -16.21 -6.95 10.29
CA GLU A 68 -15.20 -7.86 9.74
C GLU A 68 -15.70 -8.63 8.52
N GLN A 69 -16.97 -9.05 8.55
CA GLN A 69 -17.60 -9.76 7.42
C GLN A 69 -17.63 -8.89 6.14
N ASN A 70 -17.89 -7.58 6.28
CA ASN A 70 -17.92 -6.65 5.17
C ASN A 70 -16.52 -6.19 4.74
N LEU A 71 -15.50 -6.43 5.56
CA LEU A 71 -14.10 -6.23 5.22
C LEU A 71 -13.61 -7.30 4.23
N MET A 72 -14.16 -8.51 4.25
CA MET A 72 -13.77 -9.61 3.37
C MET A 72 -14.09 -9.27 1.90
N ALA A 73 -13.06 -9.20 1.05
CA ALA A 73 -13.19 -8.95 -0.38
C ALA A 73 -13.56 -10.23 -1.16
N LYS A 74 -13.02 -11.37 -0.75
CA LYS A 74 -13.31 -12.69 -1.31
C LYS A 74 -13.69 -13.65 -0.17
N LYS A 75 -14.86 -14.24 -0.25
CA LYS A 75 -15.33 -15.26 0.68
C LYS A 75 -14.84 -16.64 0.27
N GLU A 76 -14.90 -17.63 1.16
CA GLU A 76 -14.46 -19.00 0.92
C GLU A 76 -15.08 -19.60 -0.36
N GLN A 77 -16.35 -19.30 -0.64
CA GLN A 77 -17.05 -19.79 -1.83
C GLN A 77 -16.33 -19.36 -3.13
N TRP A 78 -15.80 -18.15 -3.19
CA TRP A 78 -15.08 -17.67 -4.37
C TRP A 78 -13.86 -18.55 -4.69
N TYR A 79 -13.08 -19.00 -3.67
CA TYR A 79 -11.94 -19.89 -3.90
C TYR A 79 -12.39 -21.25 -4.42
N LYS A 80 -13.49 -21.76 -3.90
CA LYS A 80 -14.10 -23.03 -4.36
C LYS A 80 -14.54 -22.92 -5.83
N ASP A 81 -15.26 -21.85 -6.17
CA ASP A 81 -15.75 -21.59 -7.54
C ASP A 81 -14.59 -21.45 -8.54
N GLN A 82 -13.47 -20.86 -8.11
CA GLN A 82 -12.26 -20.72 -8.90
C GLN A 82 -11.34 -21.95 -8.85
N LYS A 83 -11.74 -23.03 -8.18
CA LYS A 83 -10.92 -24.24 -7.95
C LYS A 83 -9.53 -23.86 -7.41
N ILE A 84 -9.46 -22.99 -6.41
CA ILE A 84 -8.23 -22.54 -5.74
C ILE A 84 -8.14 -23.21 -4.39
N GLU A 85 -7.04 -23.91 -4.12
CA GLU A 85 -6.68 -24.38 -2.79
C GLU A 85 -6.05 -23.24 -1.99
N LEU A 86 -6.80 -22.65 -1.04
CA LEU A 86 -6.29 -21.60 -0.15
C LEU A 86 -5.81 -22.23 1.17
N LYS A 87 -4.52 -22.06 1.49
CA LYS A 87 -3.91 -22.47 2.76
C LYS A 87 -3.65 -21.23 3.61
N LEU A 88 -4.51 -20.99 4.60
CA LEU A 88 -4.38 -19.96 5.62
C LEU A 88 -3.36 -20.37 6.68
N LYS A 89 -2.82 -19.40 7.45
CA LYS A 89 -1.82 -19.62 8.53
C LYS A 89 -0.62 -20.45 8.06
N THR A 90 -0.32 -20.41 6.78
CA THR A 90 0.73 -21.22 6.15
C THR A 90 1.85 -20.30 5.69
N ARG A 91 2.90 -20.17 6.51
CA ARG A 91 4.08 -19.38 6.19
C ARG A 91 5.09 -20.21 5.41
N VAL A 92 5.52 -19.71 4.26
CA VAL A 92 6.66 -20.29 3.53
C VAL A 92 7.95 -19.92 4.26
N GLN A 93 8.72 -20.91 4.65
CA GLN A 93 9.98 -20.75 5.37
C GLN A 93 11.19 -20.78 4.43
N SER A 94 11.16 -21.67 3.45
CA SER A 94 12.24 -21.81 2.47
C SER A 94 11.72 -22.26 1.11
N VAL A 95 12.58 -22.15 0.10
CA VAL A 95 12.31 -22.62 -1.25
C VAL A 95 13.46 -23.51 -1.69
N ASP A 96 13.15 -24.62 -2.34
CA ASP A 96 14.09 -25.54 -2.99
C ASP A 96 13.93 -25.42 -4.52
N PRO A 97 14.70 -24.56 -5.20
CA PRO A 97 14.54 -24.31 -6.62
C PRO A 97 14.81 -25.56 -7.47
N ALA A 98 15.75 -26.41 -7.05
CA ALA A 98 16.12 -27.63 -7.78
C ALA A 98 14.96 -28.64 -7.82
N LYS A 99 14.16 -28.68 -6.77
CA LYS A 99 12.98 -29.55 -6.66
C LYS A 99 11.69 -28.82 -7.00
N ARG A 100 11.76 -27.54 -7.38
CA ARG A 100 10.59 -26.67 -7.61
C ARG A 100 9.56 -26.84 -6.49
N ALA A 101 9.97 -26.60 -5.25
CA ALA A 101 9.14 -26.75 -4.08
C ALA A 101 9.39 -25.65 -3.05
N VAL A 102 8.33 -25.23 -2.36
CA VAL A 102 8.44 -24.45 -1.14
C VAL A 102 8.27 -25.37 0.08
N VAL A 103 8.88 -24.98 1.20
CA VAL A 103 8.72 -25.66 2.49
C VAL A 103 8.07 -24.68 3.45
N THR A 104 6.97 -25.09 4.06
CA THR A 104 6.24 -24.29 5.06
C THR A 104 6.88 -24.42 6.45
N GLN A 105 6.48 -23.55 7.37
CA GLN A 105 6.89 -23.60 8.77
C GLN A 105 6.55 -24.93 9.46
N GLU A 106 5.54 -25.66 8.95
CA GLU A 106 5.13 -27.00 9.44
C GLU A 106 5.85 -28.13 8.70
N ASN A 107 6.95 -27.81 7.96
CA ASN A 107 7.71 -28.74 7.13
C ASN A 107 6.89 -29.39 6.00
N GLN A 108 5.73 -28.84 5.65
CA GLN A 108 4.97 -29.31 4.49
C GLN A 108 5.70 -28.84 3.21
N ARG A 109 5.89 -29.75 2.27
CA ARG A 109 6.45 -29.46 0.94
C ARG A 109 5.31 -29.27 -0.06
N ILE A 110 5.32 -28.15 -0.80
CA ILE A 110 4.38 -27.82 -1.86
C ILE A 110 5.18 -27.63 -3.16
N THR A 111 4.95 -28.48 -4.13
CA THR A 111 5.63 -28.42 -5.44
C THR A 111 4.89 -27.52 -6.41
N TYR A 112 5.63 -26.93 -7.37
CA TYR A 112 5.08 -26.04 -8.39
C TYR A 112 5.76 -26.20 -9.75
N ASP A 113 5.08 -25.83 -10.82
CA ASP A 113 5.64 -25.63 -12.15
C ASP A 113 5.87 -24.11 -12.39
N ARG A 114 5.04 -23.26 -11.78
CA ARG A 114 5.15 -21.79 -11.77
C ARG A 114 4.94 -21.25 -10.37
N LEU A 115 5.79 -20.33 -9.94
CA LEU A 115 5.73 -19.68 -8.63
C LEU A 115 5.51 -18.19 -8.77
N LEU A 116 4.52 -17.64 -8.05
CA LEU A 116 4.36 -16.21 -7.87
C LEU A 116 4.69 -15.81 -6.43
N ILE A 117 5.63 -14.88 -6.26
CA ILE A 117 5.90 -14.22 -4.98
C ILE A 117 5.07 -12.95 -4.92
N ALA A 118 3.95 -12.99 -4.20
CA ALA A 118 3.06 -11.87 -3.92
C ALA A 118 2.99 -11.57 -2.42
N ALA A 119 4.13 -11.75 -1.72
CA ALA A 119 4.23 -11.66 -0.27
C ALA A 119 4.05 -10.25 0.31
N GLY A 120 3.90 -9.24 -0.54
CA GLY A 120 3.61 -7.87 -0.15
C GLY A 120 4.71 -7.22 0.67
N SER A 121 4.30 -6.40 1.65
CA SER A 121 5.17 -5.61 2.51
C SER A 121 4.71 -5.67 3.97
N ARG A 122 5.63 -5.39 4.91
CA ARG A 122 5.37 -5.25 6.35
C ARG A 122 5.53 -3.82 6.80
N SER A 123 4.88 -3.44 7.89
CA SER A 123 5.10 -2.15 8.54
C SER A 123 6.56 -1.99 8.95
N PHE A 124 7.10 -0.81 8.69
CA PHE A 124 8.43 -0.44 9.17
C PHE A 124 8.29 0.26 10.53
N ILE A 125 8.86 -0.34 11.56
CA ILE A 125 9.03 0.28 12.86
C ILE A 125 10.48 0.75 12.93
N PRO A 126 10.76 2.07 12.94
CA PRO A 126 12.11 2.59 13.13
C PRO A 126 12.69 2.12 14.47
N PRO A 127 14.01 2.18 14.66
CA PRO A 127 14.63 1.84 15.94
C PRO A 127 14.31 2.91 17.01
N ILE A 128 13.09 2.87 17.53
CA ILE A 128 12.59 3.75 18.60
C ILE A 128 12.76 2.97 19.89
N LYS A 129 13.51 3.52 20.84
CA LYS A 129 13.67 2.92 22.17
C LYS A 129 12.32 2.71 22.84
N GLY A 130 12.05 1.51 23.33
CA GLY A 130 10.80 1.12 23.95
C GLY A 130 9.67 0.74 22.99
N SER A 131 9.94 0.67 21.67
CA SER A 131 8.93 0.27 20.69
C SER A 131 8.47 -1.21 20.82
N GLU A 132 9.15 -2.00 21.62
CA GLU A 132 8.81 -3.39 21.96
C GLU A 132 7.76 -3.52 23.07
N LYS A 133 7.41 -2.43 23.76
CA LYS A 133 6.47 -2.43 24.88
C LYS A 133 5.05 -2.77 24.44
N LYS A 134 4.28 -3.38 25.35
CA LYS A 134 2.83 -3.59 25.14
C LYS A 134 2.12 -2.25 24.94
N GLY A 135 1.17 -2.22 24.01
CA GLY A 135 0.47 -0.99 23.64
C GLY A 135 1.10 -0.22 22.48
N VAL A 136 2.23 -0.72 21.93
CA VAL A 136 2.81 -0.21 20.70
C VAL A 136 2.37 -1.11 19.54
N PHE A 137 1.75 -0.52 18.52
CA PHE A 137 1.16 -1.20 17.38
C PHE A 137 1.62 -0.59 16.05
N ALA A 138 1.44 -1.34 14.99
CA ALA A 138 1.34 -0.85 13.62
C ALA A 138 0.02 -1.37 13.03
N LEU A 139 -0.56 -0.70 12.04
CA LEU A 139 -1.78 -1.15 11.38
C LEU A 139 -1.47 -1.61 9.97
N ARG A 140 -1.41 -2.93 9.76
CA ARG A 140 -1.14 -3.52 8.44
C ARG A 140 -2.01 -4.73 8.15
N SER A 141 -2.34 -5.51 9.14
CA SER A 141 -3.13 -6.74 9.04
C SER A 141 -4.46 -6.63 9.78
N ILE A 142 -5.37 -7.56 9.49
CA ILE A 142 -6.63 -7.66 10.24
C ILE A 142 -6.38 -8.01 11.71
N GLN A 143 -5.30 -8.75 12.00
CA GLN A 143 -4.91 -9.06 13.39
C GLN A 143 -4.48 -7.80 14.13
N ASP A 144 -3.67 -6.93 13.49
CA ASP A 144 -3.30 -5.64 14.09
C ASP A 144 -4.55 -4.81 14.41
N ALA A 145 -5.53 -4.79 13.50
CA ALA A 145 -6.77 -4.07 13.72
C ALA A 145 -7.56 -4.62 14.92
N ARG A 146 -7.65 -5.96 15.06
CA ARG A 146 -8.29 -6.61 16.22
C ARG A 146 -7.59 -6.27 17.53
N ASP A 147 -6.26 -6.28 17.54
CA ASP A 147 -5.45 -5.98 18.72
C ASP A 147 -5.62 -4.51 19.11
N ILE A 148 -5.59 -3.58 18.14
CA ILE A 148 -5.86 -2.16 18.36
C ILE A 148 -7.28 -1.93 18.92
N ILE A 149 -8.30 -2.57 18.33
CA ILE A 149 -9.69 -2.48 18.79
C ILE A 149 -9.80 -2.97 20.26
N SER A 150 -9.20 -4.13 20.55
CA SER A 150 -9.22 -4.70 21.90
C SER A 150 -8.54 -3.78 22.89
N TRP A 151 -7.34 -3.26 22.59
CA TRP A 151 -6.57 -2.37 23.45
C TRP A 151 -7.27 -1.02 23.64
N SER A 152 -7.90 -0.50 22.60
CA SER A 152 -8.57 0.81 22.65
C SER A 152 -9.68 0.90 23.69
N LYS A 153 -10.28 -0.21 24.09
CA LYS A 153 -11.40 -0.25 25.07
C LYS A 153 -11.00 0.29 26.45
N ARG A 154 -9.73 0.18 26.84
CA ARG A 154 -9.24 0.50 28.20
C ARG A 154 -8.37 1.75 28.29
N ILE A 155 -8.23 2.50 27.18
CA ILE A 155 -7.32 3.64 27.12
C ILE A 155 -8.01 4.90 26.61
N GLN A 156 -7.37 6.06 26.81
CA GLN A 156 -7.87 7.35 26.35
C GLN A 156 -6.86 8.08 25.46
N ASP A 157 -5.58 8.05 25.83
CA ASP A 157 -4.52 8.83 25.17
C ASP A 157 -3.77 7.97 24.16
N VAL A 158 -3.74 8.44 22.91
CA VAL A 158 -3.10 7.77 21.77
C VAL A 158 -2.08 8.70 21.13
N VAL A 159 -0.89 8.20 20.86
CA VAL A 159 0.12 8.88 20.06
C VAL A 159 0.35 8.12 18.75
N LEU A 160 0.28 8.83 17.65
CA LEU A 160 0.71 8.34 16.33
C LEU A 160 2.14 8.79 16.10
N ILE A 161 3.02 7.88 15.73
CA ILE A 161 4.36 8.18 15.22
C ILE A 161 4.34 8.05 13.70
N GLY A 162 4.31 9.18 13.02
CA GLY A 162 4.20 9.32 11.57
C GLY A 162 2.89 9.98 11.13
N GLY A 163 3.00 11.11 10.42
CA GLY A 163 1.90 11.90 9.85
C GLY A 163 1.63 11.58 8.37
N GLY A 164 1.90 10.32 7.96
CA GLY A 164 1.52 9.80 6.65
C GLY A 164 0.05 9.35 6.61
N LEU A 165 -0.46 9.07 5.40
CA LEU A 165 -1.87 8.75 5.16
C LEU A 165 -2.43 7.68 6.10
N LEU A 166 -1.79 6.50 6.14
CA LEU A 166 -2.29 5.37 6.95
C LEU A 166 -2.29 5.67 8.46
N GLY A 167 -1.30 6.45 8.92
CA GLY A 167 -1.25 6.92 10.32
C GLY A 167 -2.42 7.84 10.64
N LEU A 168 -2.65 8.85 9.80
CA LEU A 168 -3.75 9.80 9.98
C LEU A 168 -5.12 9.12 9.94
N GLU A 169 -5.32 8.14 9.05
CA GLU A 169 -6.53 7.33 8.99
C GLU A 169 -6.73 6.46 10.24
N ALA A 170 -5.67 5.80 10.71
CA ALA A 170 -5.72 5.03 11.96
C ALA A 170 -6.03 5.94 13.17
N GLY A 171 -5.42 7.13 13.22
CA GLY A 171 -5.71 8.14 14.23
C GLY A 171 -7.15 8.61 14.19
N ASN A 172 -7.69 8.86 12.98
CA ASN A 172 -9.08 9.25 12.85
C ASN A 172 -10.06 8.16 13.31
N ALA A 173 -9.74 6.91 13.01
CA ALA A 173 -10.51 5.77 13.51
C ALA A 173 -10.60 5.79 15.04
N LEU A 174 -9.47 5.97 15.71
CA LEU A 174 -9.42 6.04 17.17
C LEU A 174 -10.09 7.30 17.73
N ARG A 175 -9.96 8.46 17.05
CA ARG A 175 -10.68 9.69 17.40
C ARG A 175 -12.19 9.48 17.34
N LYS A 176 -12.72 8.81 16.32
CA LYS A 176 -14.14 8.45 16.22
C LYS A 176 -14.61 7.57 17.39
N LEU A 177 -13.72 6.76 17.95
CA LEU A 177 -13.95 6.00 19.17
C LEU A 177 -13.77 6.83 20.46
N GLY A 178 -13.70 8.17 20.34
CA GLY A 178 -13.60 9.10 21.48
C GLY A 178 -12.19 9.19 22.09
N LYS A 179 -11.13 8.73 21.43
CA LYS A 179 -9.77 8.81 21.94
C LYS A 179 -9.15 10.16 21.65
N LYS A 180 -8.24 10.61 22.55
CA LYS A 180 -7.42 11.80 22.37
C LYS A 180 -6.22 11.43 21.53
N VAL A 181 -6.12 11.96 20.31
CA VAL A 181 -5.09 11.59 19.34
C VAL A 181 -4.08 12.71 19.16
N ARG A 182 -2.80 12.39 19.40
CA ARG A 182 -1.66 13.25 19.12
C ARG A 182 -0.80 12.63 18.02
N VAL A 183 -0.29 13.45 17.11
CA VAL A 183 0.56 13.01 16.01
C VAL A 183 1.96 13.59 16.20
N VAL A 184 2.96 12.71 16.21
CA VAL A 184 4.37 13.07 16.24
C VAL A 184 4.94 12.72 14.85
N GLU A 185 5.44 13.74 14.12
CA GLU A 185 5.93 13.57 12.75
C GLU A 185 7.37 14.04 12.62
N TYR A 186 8.20 13.24 11.96
CA TYR A 186 9.61 13.54 11.69
C TYR A 186 9.80 14.74 10.76
N PHE A 187 8.96 14.87 9.74
CA PHE A 187 9.00 15.99 8.82
C PHE A 187 8.29 17.22 9.40
N PRO A 188 8.66 18.44 8.97
CA PRO A 188 8.03 19.67 9.45
C PRO A 188 6.62 19.89 8.89
N ARG A 189 6.04 18.92 8.18
CA ARG A 189 4.69 18.97 7.60
C ARG A 189 4.06 17.60 7.44
N LEU A 190 2.73 17.57 7.40
CA LEU A 190 1.96 16.36 7.11
C LEU A 190 2.05 16.00 5.62
N LEU A 191 1.98 14.68 5.32
CA LEU A 191 1.93 14.14 3.96
C LEU A 191 3.00 14.75 3.03
N PRO A 192 4.29 14.72 3.40
CA PRO A 192 5.33 15.47 2.68
C PRO A 192 5.54 15.04 1.22
N ARG A 193 5.02 13.87 0.84
CA ARG A 193 5.06 13.34 -0.54
C ARG A 193 3.86 13.78 -1.38
N GLN A 194 2.74 14.15 -0.74
CA GLN A 194 1.48 14.46 -1.40
C GLN A 194 1.15 15.96 -1.35
N LEU A 195 1.67 16.68 -0.36
CA LEU A 195 1.35 18.09 -0.11
C LEU A 195 2.62 18.94 -0.05
N ASP A 196 2.54 20.12 -0.63
CA ASP A 196 3.50 21.18 -0.37
C ASP A 196 3.24 21.83 1.01
N VAL A 197 4.04 22.85 1.37
CA VAL A 197 3.94 23.50 2.69
C VAL A 197 2.55 24.10 2.93
N SER A 198 1.96 24.73 1.92
CA SER A 198 0.66 25.43 2.05
C SER A 198 -0.50 24.44 2.16
N GLY A 199 -0.52 23.41 1.31
CA GLY A 199 -1.51 22.32 1.39
C GLY A 199 -1.44 21.56 2.70
N ALA A 200 -0.21 21.27 3.20
CA ALA A 200 -0.02 20.61 4.49
C ALA A 200 -0.51 21.44 5.68
N LYS A 201 -0.25 22.76 5.68
CA LYS A 201 -0.78 23.69 6.71
C LYS A 201 -2.31 23.72 6.68
N ARG A 202 -2.91 23.70 5.50
CA ARG A 202 -4.37 23.66 5.36
C ARG A 202 -4.94 22.36 5.95
N LEU A 203 -4.36 21.21 5.60
CA LEU A 203 -4.77 19.92 6.16
C LEU A 203 -4.62 19.90 7.69
N GLN A 204 -3.49 20.38 8.21
CA GLN A 204 -3.24 20.46 9.64
C GLN A 204 -4.32 21.28 10.36
N ALA A 205 -4.65 22.50 9.88
CA ALA A 205 -5.66 23.36 10.48
C ALA A 205 -7.05 22.68 10.50
N ILE A 206 -7.44 22.01 9.41
CA ILE A 206 -8.70 21.25 9.36
C ILE A 206 -8.70 20.14 10.43
N MET A 207 -7.60 19.38 10.55
CA MET A 207 -7.50 18.27 11.50
C MET A 207 -7.42 18.75 12.95
N GLU A 208 -6.77 19.88 13.22
CA GLU A 208 -6.78 20.52 14.55
C GLU A 208 -8.20 20.91 14.95
N GLY A 209 -8.99 21.46 14.02
CA GLY A 209 -10.41 21.72 14.21
C GLY A 209 -11.24 20.46 14.49
N MET A 210 -10.76 19.29 14.08
CA MET A 210 -11.36 17.99 14.39
C MET A 210 -10.90 17.41 15.74
N GLY A 211 -9.97 18.05 16.45
CA GLY A 211 -9.47 17.65 17.76
C GLY A 211 -8.15 16.86 17.73
N PHE A 212 -7.41 16.86 16.63
CA PHE A 212 -6.04 16.35 16.62
C PHE A 212 -5.07 17.36 17.22
N ALA A 213 -3.98 16.89 17.80
CA ALA A 213 -2.84 17.72 18.18
C ALA A 213 -1.56 17.20 17.48
N PHE A 214 -0.70 18.12 17.08
CA PHE A 214 0.49 17.79 16.28
C PHE A 214 1.78 18.24 16.95
N ARG A 215 2.83 17.41 16.79
CA ARG A 215 4.24 17.74 17.02
C ARG A 215 5.01 17.38 15.76
N LEU A 216 5.29 18.39 14.95
CA LEU A 216 5.95 18.24 13.65
C LEU A 216 7.45 18.57 13.77
N GLY A 217 8.27 17.97 12.92
CA GLY A 217 9.72 18.18 12.90
C GLY A 217 10.47 17.45 14.02
N VAL A 218 9.83 16.50 14.71
CA VAL A 218 10.44 15.74 15.81
C VAL A 218 11.38 14.67 15.28
N LYS A 219 12.68 14.81 15.57
CA LYS A 219 13.71 13.91 15.03
C LYS A 219 13.96 12.68 15.90
N LYS A 220 13.76 12.80 17.21
CA LYS A 220 13.97 11.71 18.17
C LYS A 220 12.84 11.66 19.18
N GLN A 221 12.35 10.46 19.43
CA GLN A 221 11.36 10.16 20.47
C GLN A 221 11.65 8.81 21.09
N GLU A 222 11.20 8.61 22.33
CA GLU A 222 11.30 7.37 23.08
C GLU A 222 9.93 6.98 23.62
N VAL A 223 9.60 5.69 23.57
CA VAL A 223 8.41 5.11 24.21
C VAL A 223 8.75 4.81 25.67
N VAL A 224 8.05 5.47 26.58
CA VAL A 224 8.28 5.37 28.03
C VAL A 224 7.19 4.51 28.68
N GLY A 225 7.54 3.82 29.75
CA GLY A 225 6.70 2.94 30.56
C GLY A 225 7.48 1.72 31.03
N ASP A 226 6.90 0.92 31.90
CA ASP A 226 7.50 -0.34 32.34
C ASP A 226 7.26 -1.45 31.31
N GLU A 227 6.28 -2.33 31.52
CA GLU A 227 5.87 -3.33 30.50
C GLU A 227 4.96 -2.76 29.43
N GLU A 228 4.10 -1.80 29.81
CA GLU A 228 3.15 -1.13 28.91
C GLU A 228 3.58 0.31 28.69
N VAL A 229 3.24 0.86 27.52
CA VAL A 229 3.48 2.27 27.23
C VAL A 229 2.60 3.16 28.11
N ASN A 230 3.18 4.23 28.67
CA ASN A 230 2.45 5.26 29.42
C ASN A 230 2.70 6.68 28.89
N ALA A 231 3.80 6.90 28.14
CA ALA A 231 4.13 8.19 27.56
C ALA A 231 5.07 8.07 26.36
N ILE A 232 5.17 9.16 25.59
CA ILE A 232 6.24 9.41 24.61
C ILE A 232 7.06 10.59 25.08
N LEU A 233 8.37 10.37 25.23
CA LEU A 233 9.35 11.42 25.51
C LEU A 233 9.92 11.91 24.16
N LEU A 234 9.78 13.22 23.90
CA LEU A 234 10.31 13.88 22.72
C LEU A 234 11.72 14.45 22.99
N GLU A 235 12.48 14.67 21.92
CA GLU A 235 13.71 15.46 22.03
C GLU A 235 13.37 16.84 22.61
N GLY A 236 14.18 17.31 23.55
CA GLY A 236 13.90 18.56 24.30
C GLY A 236 13.14 18.36 25.61
N GLY A 237 12.73 17.11 25.94
CA GLY A 237 12.22 16.76 27.28
C GLY A 237 10.69 16.85 27.40
N GLU A 238 9.95 17.28 26.39
CA GLU A 238 8.48 17.23 26.39
C GLU A 238 8.00 15.80 26.51
N THR A 239 7.07 15.52 27.43
CA THR A 239 6.45 14.20 27.58
C THR A 239 4.98 14.27 27.23
N LEU A 240 4.56 13.40 26.30
CA LEU A 240 3.18 13.26 25.85
C LEU A 240 2.55 12.02 26.50
N PRO A 241 1.45 12.13 27.23
CA PRO A 241 0.71 10.96 27.71
C PRO A 241 0.32 10.05 26.54
N ALA A 242 0.58 8.75 26.66
CA ALA A 242 0.28 7.76 25.63
C ALA A 242 0.04 6.38 26.27
N GLN A 243 -1.16 5.89 26.21
CA GLN A 243 -1.53 4.53 26.63
C GLN A 243 -1.61 3.56 25.44
N MET A 244 -1.53 4.11 24.21
CA MET A 244 -1.37 3.42 22.96
C MET A 244 -0.47 4.23 22.04
N VAL A 245 0.43 3.54 21.35
CA VAL A 245 1.25 4.13 20.28
C VAL A 245 0.98 3.37 18.99
N ILE A 246 0.69 4.10 17.91
CA ILE A 246 0.64 3.51 16.57
C ILE A 246 1.81 4.04 15.74
N VAL A 247 2.68 3.15 15.30
CA VAL A 247 3.82 3.49 14.44
C VAL A 247 3.41 3.36 12.98
N SER A 248 3.46 4.46 12.24
CA SER A 248 3.13 4.55 10.81
C SER A 248 4.27 5.23 10.04
N ALA A 249 5.46 4.61 10.08
CA ALA A 249 6.67 5.13 9.43
C ALA A 249 6.93 4.52 8.03
N GLY A 250 5.88 4.03 7.38
CA GLY A 250 5.94 3.40 6.07
C GLY A 250 6.03 1.88 6.12
N VAL A 251 6.32 1.29 4.96
CA VAL A 251 6.39 -0.17 4.79
C VAL A 251 7.72 -0.60 4.17
N ARG A 252 8.06 -1.88 4.31
CA ARG A 252 9.21 -2.51 3.66
C ARG A 252 8.75 -3.79 2.97
N PRO A 253 9.18 -4.07 1.74
CA PRO A 253 8.91 -5.31 1.02
C PRO A 253 9.38 -6.53 1.80
N ASN A 254 8.64 -7.64 1.68
CA ASN A 254 8.99 -8.92 2.30
C ASN A 254 9.98 -9.69 1.39
N LEU A 255 11.28 -9.47 1.57
CA LEU A 255 12.33 -10.00 0.71
C LEU A 255 12.94 -11.34 1.18
N ASP A 256 12.36 -11.99 2.19
CA ASP A 256 12.92 -13.23 2.75
C ASP A 256 13.01 -14.35 1.69
N LEU A 257 11.96 -14.52 0.86
CA LEU A 257 11.95 -15.48 -0.24
C LEU A 257 12.86 -15.07 -1.40
N ALA A 258 13.04 -13.77 -1.64
CA ALA A 258 13.98 -13.30 -2.65
C ALA A 258 15.41 -13.70 -2.30
N LYS A 259 15.79 -13.55 -1.04
CA LYS A 259 17.10 -13.98 -0.53
C LYS A 259 17.28 -15.49 -0.61
N ALA A 260 16.25 -16.25 -0.21
CA ALA A 260 16.27 -17.72 -0.26
C ALA A 260 16.43 -18.30 -1.68
N LEU A 261 15.91 -17.57 -2.69
CA LEU A 261 15.95 -17.94 -4.10
C LEU A 261 17.10 -17.29 -4.89
N ASN A 262 17.95 -16.46 -4.25
CA ASN A 262 18.94 -15.62 -4.92
C ASN A 262 18.33 -14.78 -6.06
N LEU A 263 17.16 -14.18 -5.79
CA LEU A 263 16.54 -13.27 -6.75
C LEU A 263 17.23 -11.91 -6.72
N ASP A 264 17.33 -11.28 -7.87
CA ASP A 264 17.77 -9.91 -7.98
C ASP A 264 16.79 -8.99 -7.27
N HIS A 265 17.26 -8.24 -6.29
CA HIS A 265 16.44 -7.33 -5.49
C HIS A 265 17.22 -6.11 -5.03
N ASP A 266 16.50 -5.01 -4.78
CA ASP A 266 16.98 -3.79 -4.11
C ASP A 266 15.87 -3.26 -3.21
N LYS A 267 15.05 -2.35 -3.69
CA LYS A 267 13.85 -1.84 -3.00
C LYS A 267 12.66 -2.81 -3.09
N GLY A 268 12.76 -3.84 -3.91
CA GLY A 268 11.82 -4.92 -4.15
C GLY A 268 12.50 -6.01 -4.96
N ILE A 269 11.78 -7.08 -5.30
CA ILE A 269 12.23 -8.11 -6.23
C ILE A 269 12.20 -7.50 -7.63
N LYS A 270 13.35 -7.46 -8.32
CA LYS A 270 13.43 -6.93 -9.68
C LYS A 270 12.68 -7.83 -10.66
N VAL A 271 11.83 -7.21 -11.46
CA VAL A 271 11.02 -7.91 -12.47
C VAL A 271 11.11 -7.21 -13.82
N ASP A 272 10.94 -8.02 -14.89
CA ASP A 272 10.80 -7.53 -16.26
C ASP A 272 9.36 -7.06 -16.56
N GLU A 273 9.08 -6.64 -17.80
CA GLU A 273 7.74 -6.24 -18.23
C GLU A 273 6.70 -7.37 -18.18
N ARG A 274 7.14 -8.63 -18.09
CA ARG A 274 6.27 -9.80 -17.95
C ARG A 274 6.10 -10.25 -16.50
N MET A 275 6.58 -9.48 -15.54
CA MET A 275 6.64 -9.79 -14.10
C MET A 275 7.51 -11.00 -13.76
N ARG A 276 8.46 -11.36 -14.62
CA ARG A 276 9.42 -12.44 -14.39
C ARG A 276 10.59 -11.93 -13.57
N THR A 277 11.10 -12.77 -12.68
CA THR A 277 12.36 -12.56 -11.98
C THR A 277 13.54 -13.08 -12.81
N ASN A 278 14.74 -13.00 -12.28
CA ASN A 278 15.94 -13.62 -12.87
C ASN A 278 15.94 -15.16 -12.78
N GLN A 279 15.02 -15.78 -12.05
CA GLN A 279 14.87 -17.24 -11.99
C GLN A 279 13.76 -17.72 -12.93
N PRO A 280 14.02 -18.78 -13.73
CA PRO A 280 13.00 -19.36 -14.60
C PRO A 280 11.75 -19.79 -13.82
N ASP A 281 10.57 -19.51 -14.37
CA ASP A 281 9.28 -19.93 -13.82
C ASP A 281 8.93 -19.29 -12.45
N VAL A 282 9.69 -18.26 -12.04
CA VAL A 282 9.44 -17.49 -10.82
C VAL A 282 9.07 -16.06 -11.19
N PHE A 283 7.93 -15.61 -10.68
CA PHE A 283 7.34 -14.29 -10.90
C PHE A 283 7.23 -13.54 -9.58
N ALA A 284 7.16 -12.20 -9.63
CA ALA A 284 6.84 -11.39 -8.46
C ALA A 284 5.87 -10.27 -8.84
N ALA A 285 4.95 -9.92 -7.91
CA ALA A 285 3.95 -8.87 -8.14
C ALA A 285 3.49 -8.22 -6.82
N GLY A 286 3.04 -6.98 -6.89
CA GLY A 286 2.57 -6.17 -5.77
C GLY A 286 3.70 -5.48 -5.01
N ASP A 287 3.45 -5.17 -3.72
CA ASP A 287 4.39 -4.38 -2.91
C ASP A 287 5.79 -5.02 -2.76
N VAL A 288 5.92 -6.31 -3.05
CA VAL A 288 7.21 -7.02 -3.01
C VAL A 288 8.04 -6.80 -4.26
N ALA A 289 7.41 -6.39 -5.37
CA ALA A 289 8.07 -6.26 -6.68
C ALA A 289 8.63 -4.84 -6.92
N GLU A 290 9.72 -4.80 -7.68
CA GLU A 290 10.37 -3.58 -8.17
C GLU A 290 10.45 -3.64 -9.69
N PHE A 291 9.76 -2.71 -10.37
CA PHE A 291 9.79 -2.60 -11.81
C PHE A 291 10.51 -1.33 -12.24
N LYS A 292 11.59 -1.45 -13.02
CA LYS A 292 12.43 -0.33 -13.49
C LYS A 292 12.90 0.60 -12.35
N GLY A 293 13.29 0.01 -11.21
CA GLY A 293 13.78 0.75 -10.04
C GLY A 293 12.67 1.34 -9.14
N ILE A 294 11.39 1.11 -9.46
CA ILE A 294 10.23 1.67 -8.74
C ILE A 294 9.49 0.57 -7.98
N PRO A 295 9.50 0.58 -6.63
CA PRO A 295 8.58 -0.17 -5.80
C PRO A 295 7.29 0.64 -5.66
N TYR A 296 6.24 0.28 -6.36
CA TYR A 296 5.01 1.10 -6.45
C TYR A 296 4.28 1.23 -5.11
N GLY A 297 4.05 0.12 -4.39
CA GLY A 297 3.41 0.13 -3.08
C GLY A 297 1.97 0.68 -3.07
N ILE A 298 1.25 0.61 -4.20
CA ILE A 298 -0.14 1.07 -4.34
C ILE A 298 -1.02 -0.04 -4.89
N TRP A 299 -2.29 -0.01 -4.50
CA TRP A 299 -3.27 -1.05 -4.81
C TRP A 299 -3.44 -1.30 -6.31
N ILE A 300 -3.56 -0.22 -7.10
CA ILE A 300 -3.77 -0.33 -8.56
C ILE A 300 -2.58 -1.00 -9.23
N ALA A 301 -1.35 -0.60 -8.89
CA ALA A 301 -0.15 -1.23 -9.43
C ALA A 301 -0.07 -2.73 -9.06
N ALA A 302 -0.40 -3.07 -7.81
CA ALA A 302 -0.41 -4.45 -7.37
C ALA A 302 -1.45 -5.31 -8.11
N MET A 303 -2.61 -4.73 -8.44
CA MET A 303 -3.64 -5.37 -9.26
C MET A 303 -3.17 -5.58 -10.71
N GLU A 304 -2.64 -4.54 -11.36
CA GLU A 304 -2.13 -4.61 -12.74
C GLU A 304 -0.95 -5.58 -12.86
N GLN A 305 -0.02 -5.56 -11.91
CA GLN A 305 1.10 -6.50 -11.85
C GLN A 305 0.62 -7.94 -11.64
N GLY A 306 -0.36 -8.15 -10.75
CA GLY A 306 -0.99 -9.46 -10.53
C GLY A 306 -1.66 -10.00 -11.79
N GLN A 307 -2.37 -9.15 -12.54
CA GLN A 307 -2.97 -9.50 -13.82
C GLN A 307 -1.90 -9.96 -14.82
N VAL A 308 -0.85 -9.15 -15.01
CA VAL A 308 0.24 -9.48 -15.96
C VAL A 308 0.96 -10.76 -15.55
N ALA A 309 1.27 -10.92 -14.27
CA ALA A 309 1.89 -12.13 -13.75
C ALA A 309 1.02 -13.38 -14.00
N GLY A 310 -0.28 -13.30 -13.68
CA GLY A 310 -1.21 -14.42 -13.84
C GLY A 310 -1.35 -14.85 -15.30
N ILE A 311 -1.49 -13.91 -16.23
CA ILE A 311 -1.57 -14.20 -17.66
C ILE A 311 -0.29 -14.90 -18.14
N ASN A 312 0.89 -14.37 -17.78
CA ASN A 312 2.17 -14.91 -18.25
C ASN A 312 2.51 -16.27 -17.59
N MET A 313 2.13 -16.48 -16.33
CA MET A 313 2.25 -17.78 -15.66
C MET A 313 1.44 -18.85 -16.39
N ALA A 314 0.28 -18.52 -16.92
CA ALA A 314 -0.56 -19.46 -17.68
C ALA A 314 -0.22 -19.55 -19.16
N GLY A 315 0.95 -19.04 -19.60
CA GLY A 315 1.44 -19.15 -20.97
C GLY A 315 0.94 -18.07 -21.93
N GLY A 316 0.23 -17.05 -21.43
CA GLY A 316 -0.16 -15.89 -22.21
C GLY A 316 0.96 -14.87 -22.40
N GLU A 317 0.64 -13.77 -23.06
CA GLU A 317 1.59 -12.67 -23.35
C GLU A 317 1.00 -11.33 -22.93
N ALA A 318 1.32 -10.88 -21.71
CA ALA A 318 0.94 -9.57 -21.21
C ALA A 318 2.18 -8.77 -20.80
N LEU A 319 2.11 -7.44 -20.96
CA LEU A 319 3.21 -6.53 -20.60
C LEU A 319 2.74 -5.47 -19.63
N TYR A 320 3.45 -5.34 -18.52
CA TYR A 320 3.30 -4.23 -17.58
C TYR A 320 4.09 -3.02 -18.07
N LYS A 321 3.40 -1.91 -18.27
CA LYS A 321 4.00 -0.67 -18.79
C LYS A 321 4.36 0.33 -17.66
N GLY A 322 4.07 -0.04 -16.42
CA GLY A 322 4.13 0.86 -15.27
C GLY A 322 2.76 1.47 -14.96
N THR A 323 2.58 1.91 -13.73
CA THR A 323 1.34 2.54 -13.23
C THR A 323 1.58 4.01 -12.98
N VAL A 324 0.67 4.87 -13.42
CA VAL A 324 0.74 6.30 -13.09
C VAL A 324 0.51 6.47 -11.59
N MET A 325 1.46 7.10 -10.91
CA MET A 325 1.38 7.41 -9.48
C MET A 325 0.46 8.61 -9.25
N ALA A 326 -0.83 8.43 -9.53
CA ALA A 326 -1.87 9.38 -9.20
C ALA A 326 -2.62 8.88 -7.96
N ASN A 327 -2.58 9.66 -6.90
CA ASN A 327 -3.23 9.31 -5.65
C ASN A 327 -4.50 10.16 -5.49
N THR A 328 -5.67 9.52 -5.63
CA THR A 328 -6.91 10.07 -5.11
C THR A 328 -7.19 9.36 -3.78
N LEU A 329 -7.14 10.10 -2.70
CA LEU A 329 -7.18 9.58 -1.34
C LEU A 329 -8.29 10.29 -0.57
N LYS A 330 -8.87 9.61 0.41
CA LYS A 330 -9.59 10.27 1.51
C LYS A 330 -8.65 10.30 2.71
N VAL A 331 -8.34 11.49 3.18
CA VAL A 331 -7.53 11.70 4.38
C VAL A 331 -8.45 12.20 5.47
N VAL A 332 -8.77 11.36 6.45
CA VAL A 332 -9.63 11.76 7.58
C VAL A 332 -11.01 12.27 7.12
N GLY A 333 -11.52 11.72 6.00
CA GLY A 333 -12.76 12.17 5.38
C GLY A 333 -12.62 13.37 4.42
N ILE A 334 -11.40 13.92 4.26
CA ILE A 334 -11.11 15.03 3.34
C ILE A 334 -10.60 14.42 2.03
N ASP A 335 -11.18 14.82 0.91
CA ASP A 335 -10.73 14.37 -0.40
C ASP A 335 -9.37 15.00 -0.75
N LEU A 336 -8.42 14.17 -1.18
CA LEU A 336 -7.09 14.60 -1.61
C LEU A 336 -6.72 13.92 -2.93
N GLY A 337 -6.43 14.73 -3.95
CA GLY A 337 -5.78 14.29 -5.17
C GLY A 337 -4.36 14.87 -5.24
N SER A 338 -3.37 14.03 -5.55
CA SER A 338 -1.98 14.47 -5.76
C SER A 338 -1.34 13.63 -6.84
N ALA A 339 -0.67 14.26 -7.80
CA ALA A 339 -0.02 13.58 -8.90
C ALA A 339 1.24 14.34 -9.36
N GLY A 340 2.23 13.60 -9.85
CA GLY A 340 3.46 14.13 -10.44
C GLY A 340 4.36 14.88 -9.46
N ASP A 341 5.11 15.85 -9.98
CA ASP A 341 5.98 16.73 -9.19
C ASP A 341 5.17 17.87 -8.60
N ILE A 342 4.87 17.77 -7.31
CA ILE A 342 4.10 18.79 -6.58
C ILE A 342 4.90 20.07 -6.31
N ASP A 343 6.18 20.10 -6.68
CA ASP A 343 7.08 21.23 -6.43
C ASP A 343 6.98 21.75 -4.99
N ALA A 344 7.32 20.88 -4.04
CA ALA A 344 7.16 21.16 -2.62
C ALA A 344 7.97 22.38 -2.14
N GLU A 345 8.99 22.78 -2.90
CA GLU A 345 9.88 23.90 -2.60
C GLU A 345 9.57 25.16 -3.42
N ASN A 346 8.52 25.15 -4.25
CA ASN A 346 8.06 26.26 -5.10
C ASN A 346 9.16 26.82 -6.03
N LYS A 347 9.84 25.94 -6.74
CA LYS A 347 10.89 26.27 -7.72
C LYS A 347 10.35 26.45 -9.14
N LEU A 348 9.18 25.91 -9.42
CA LEU A 348 8.52 25.91 -10.72
C LEU A 348 7.36 26.90 -10.77
N GLU A 349 6.91 27.24 -11.99
CA GLU A 349 5.68 27.99 -12.17
C GLU A 349 4.49 27.22 -11.61
N SER A 350 3.65 27.89 -10.83
CA SER A 350 2.44 27.24 -10.29
C SER A 350 1.24 28.18 -10.29
N ARG A 351 0.05 27.58 -10.32
CA ARG A 351 -1.22 28.29 -10.08
C ARG A 351 -1.87 27.68 -8.86
N VAL A 352 -2.35 28.52 -7.97
CA VAL A 352 -2.96 28.13 -6.69
C VAL A 352 -4.34 28.77 -6.57
N ALA A 353 -5.32 27.97 -6.18
CA ALA A 353 -6.62 28.42 -5.71
C ALA A 353 -6.88 27.83 -4.33
N SER A 354 -7.20 28.66 -3.34
CA SER A 354 -7.43 28.19 -1.98
C SER A 354 -8.47 29.02 -1.25
N ASP A 355 -9.22 28.36 -0.37
CA ASP A 355 -10.11 28.96 0.61
C ASP A 355 -9.91 28.29 1.99
N GLU A 356 -10.86 28.44 2.92
CA GLU A 356 -10.76 27.87 4.26
C GLU A 356 -10.78 26.31 4.27
N LYS A 357 -11.40 25.68 3.28
CA LYS A 357 -11.64 24.23 3.22
C LYS A 357 -10.89 23.55 2.10
N THR A 358 -10.47 24.29 1.09
CA THR A 358 -9.86 23.74 -0.12
C THR A 358 -8.48 24.33 -0.39
N TYR A 359 -7.64 23.52 -1.03
CA TYR A 359 -6.36 23.95 -1.58
C TYR A 359 -6.13 23.21 -2.90
N LYS A 360 -5.98 23.96 -3.99
CA LYS A 360 -5.69 23.42 -5.32
C LYS A 360 -4.43 24.07 -5.86
N LYS A 361 -3.51 23.26 -6.38
CA LYS A 361 -2.27 23.70 -7.04
C LYS A 361 -2.07 22.89 -8.32
N ILE A 362 -1.70 23.57 -9.40
CA ILE A 362 -1.06 22.94 -10.55
C ILE A 362 0.36 23.47 -10.67
N VAL A 363 1.28 22.60 -11.05
CA VAL A 363 2.69 22.91 -11.31
C VAL A 363 2.93 22.80 -12.80
N VAL A 364 3.53 23.82 -13.38
CA VAL A 364 3.75 23.94 -14.83
C VAL A 364 5.25 24.06 -15.10
N ASP A 365 5.72 23.25 -16.02
CA ASP A 365 7.07 23.35 -16.59
C ASP A 365 6.98 23.29 -18.11
N ASN A 366 7.62 24.25 -18.81
CA ASN A 366 7.60 24.37 -20.27
C ASN A 366 6.16 24.27 -20.85
N ASN A 367 5.22 25.04 -20.29
CA ASN A 367 3.79 25.06 -20.64
C ASN A 367 3.07 23.69 -20.53
N ARG A 368 3.59 22.76 -19.74
CA ARG A 368 2.96 21.46 -19.48
C ARG A 368 2.76 21.27 -18.01
N ILE A 369 1.65 20.64 -17.63
CA ILE A 369 1.41 20.28 -16.23
C ILE A 369 2.35 19.13 -15.88
N VAL A 370 3.19 19.32 -14.86
CA VAL A 370 4.11 18.31 -14.32
C VAL A 370 3.66 17.77 -12.98
N GLY A 371 2.76 18.49 -12.29
CA GLY A 371 2.20 18.03 -11.02
C GLY A 371 0.94 18.79 -10.62
N CYS A 372 0.18 18.20 -9.70
CA CYS A 372 -0.98 18.88 -9.11
C CYS A 372 -1.30 18.38 -7.70
N ILE A 373 -1.93 19.26 -6.93
CA ILE A 373 -2.54 18.98 -5.61
C ILE A 373 -3.97 19.49 -5.63
N MET A 374 -4.91 18.68 -5.13
CA MET A 374 -6.30 19.10 -4.88
C MET A 374 -6.74 18.55 -3.52
N LEU A 375 -6.92 19.42 -2.54
CA LEU A 375 -7.34 19.10 -1.17
C LEU A 375 -8.72 19.68 -0.91
N GLY A 376 -9.61 18.90 -0.31
CA GLY A 376 -10.99 19.29 0.04
C GLY A 376 -11.99 19.17 -1.10
N ASP A 377 -11.62 19.57 -2.30
CA ASP A 377 -12.40 19.38 -3.52
C ASP A 377 -11.51 18.87 -4.64
N THR A 378 -11.76 17.65 -5.07
CA THR A 378 -10.99 16.97 -6.14
C THR A 378 -11.65 17.06 -7.51
N LYS A 379 -12.70 17.90 -7.67
CA LYS A 379 -13.30 18.15 -8.99
C LYS A 379 -12.25 18.68 -9.96
N GLY A 380 -12.17 18.05 -11.14
CA GLY A 380 -11.16 18.38 -12.15
C GLY A 380 -9.86 17.58 -12.05
N PHE A 381 -9.62 16.80 -11.00
CA PHE A 381 -8.39 16.03 -10.82
C PHE A 381 -8.12 15.07 -12.00
N THR A 382 -9.14 14.30 -12.43
CA THR A 382 -9.03 13.39 -13.59
C THR A 382 -8.71 14.13 -14.88
N LYS A 383 -9.29 15.33 -15.10
CA LYS A 383 -9.00 16.16 -16.27
C LYS A 383 -7.55 16.63 -16.25
N VAL A 384 -7.08 17.14 -15.12
CA VAL A 384 -5.71 17.64 -14.94
C VAL A 384 -4.68 16.51 -15.10
N THR A 385 -4.91 15.36 -14.50
CA THR A 385 -4.01 14.19 -14.62
C THR A 385 -3.98 13.62 -16.04
N LYS A 386 -5.11 13.70 -16.78
CA LYS A 386 -5.13 13.34 -18.19
C LYS A 386 -4.31 14.33 -19.03
N MET A 387 -4.49 15.64 -18.85
CA MET A 387 -3.67 16.67 -19.54
C MET A 387 -2.17 16.46 -19.26
N MET A 388 -1.83 16.09 -18.03
CA MET A 388 -0.45 15.78 -17.62
C MET A 388 0.07 14.54 -18.34
N ALA A 389 -0.70 13.45 -18.38
CA ALA A 389 -0.32 12.20 -19.06
C ALA A 389 -0.14 12.40 -20.58
N ASP A 390 -1.04 13.17 -21.19
CA ASP A 390 -1.03 13.50 -22.61
C ASP A 390 0.02 14.57 -22.96
N LYS A 391 0.72 15.13 -21.95
CA LYS A 391 1.71 16.23 -22.09
C LYS A 391 1.16 17.43 -22.88
N GLN A 392 -0.11 17.77 -22.66
CA GLN A 392 -0.79 18.87 -23.36
C GLN A 392 -0.12 20.19 -23.06
N ASP A 393 -0.02 21.06 -24.08
CA ASP A 393 0.32 22.48 -23.89
C ASP A 393 -0.86 23.20 -23.24
N VAL A 394 -0.61 23.81 -22.08
CA VAL A 394 -1.65 24.49 -21.28
C VAL A 394 -1.45 26.01 -21.27
N SER A 395 -0.60 26.55 -22.12
CA SER A 395 -0.30 28.00 -22.18
C SER A 395 -1.56 28.89 -22.20
N HIS A 396 -2.61 28.47 -22.91
CA HIS A 396 -3.85 29.21 -23.07
C HIS A 396 -4.87 29.00 -21.94
N VAL A 397 -4.73 27.95 -21.12
CA VAL A 397 -5.75 27.56 -20.13
C VAL A 397 -5.22 27.47 -18.70
N LYS A 398 -3.91 27.61 -18.48
CA LYS A 398 -3.28 27.42 -17.16
C LYS A 398 -3.88 28.31 -16.06
N ASP A 399 -4.34 29.52 -16.41
CA ASP A 399 -4.91 30.46 -15.44
C ASP A 399 -6.38 30.16 -15.09
N THR A 400 -7.07 29.38 -15.91
CA THR A 400 -8.50 29.05 -15.74
C THR A 400 -8.75 27.60 -15.31
N ILE A 401 -7.75 26.73 -15.38
CA ILE A 401 -7.90 25.28 -15.05
C ILE A 401 -8.48 25.07 -13.64
N LEU A 402 -8.04 25.88 -12.66
CA LEU A 402 -8.45 25.74 -11.26
C LEU A 402 -9.76 26.48 -10.93
N SER A 403 -10.17 27.46 -11.74
CA SER A 403 -11.38 28.25 -11.47
C SER A 403 -12.68 27.53 -11.80
N GLY A 404 -12.60 26.35 -12.44
CA GLY A 404 -13.79 25.61 -12.86
C GLY A 404 -14.59 26.27 -13.99
N GLN A 405 -14.13 27.39 -14.51
CA GLN A 405 -14.72 28.03 -15.70
C GLN A 405 -14.28 27.20 -16.93
N THR A 406 -15.14 26.28 -17.34
CA THR A 406 -15.06 25.71 -18.68
C THR A 406 -15.54 26.78 -19.64
N GLU A 407 -14.68 27.23 -20.54
CA GLU A 407 -15.15 27.89 -21.75
C GLU A 407 -16.19 26.96 -22.40
N LYS A 408 -17.43 27.44 -22.49
CA LYS A 408 -18.43 26.83 -23.36
C LYS A 408 -17.98 27.12 -24.79
N HIS A 409 -17.48 26.10 -25.48
CA HIS A 409 -17.43 26.05 -26.92
C HIS A 409 -18.58 25.23 -27.46
#